data_082e67d4d500e74d615b93a1ec042b86
#
_entry.id   082e67d4d500e74d615b93a1ec042b86
#
_cell.length_a   1.000
_cell.length_b   1.000
_cell.length_c   1.000
_cell.angle_alpha   90.00
_cell.angle_beta   90.00
_cell.angle_gamma   90.00
#
_symmetry.space_group_name_H-M   'P 1'
#
loop_
_entity.id
_entity.type
_entity.pdbx_description
1 polymer ?
#
loop_
_entity_poly.entity_id
_entity_poly.type
_entity_poly.pdbx_seq_one_letter_code
_entity_poly.pdbx_strand_id
1 'polypeptide(L)'
;MVDLDYSRRQIYMITIAVEGRRPLLGHIESDEAAVARMVLSDLGKQVSREIEGIPRFYPHVRILGKQVMPDHLHFILFVTERLPVHLGRVINGFKVGCNRAYRRLCMPEGGQARPPQRGEQHDTQDWQGGDGEGCSVLFPASVRQEGAGGLEASHGAQHPLFESGYHDRILTGRQQLQTMIDYIHDNPRRLLLKRQHRAWLKPHFGLALGSHTYSTIGNIELLRCPRLMVRVSRRCNEEQIAKHIEECLSAAHRGTVLISPAISPGEKRVMRAAFQARLPLVVLMENGFTPFSKPHGEQFDACAEGRLLLLSPWEHHDDRHALTARQCQEMNLMAMELCEIQLPL
;
A
#
# COMPACT_ATOMS: atom_id res chain seq x y z
N MET A 1 6.01 -9.52 -26.97
CA MET A 1 5.60 -8.26 -26.34
C MET A 1 4.22 -7.93 -26.88
N VAL A 2 3.15 -7.97 -26.09
CA VAL A 2 1.80 -7.62 -26.56
C VAL A 2 1.79 -6.10 -26.69
N ASP A 3 1.63 -5.61 -27.91
CA ASP A 3 1.49 -4.18 -28.19
C ASP A 3 0.15 -3.71 -27.61
N LEU A 4 0.19 -3.06 -26.45
CA LEU A 4 -1.00 -2.56 -25.75
C LEU A 4 -1.50 -1.31 -26.47
N ASP A 5 -2.60 -1.46 -27.22
CA ASP A 5 -3.27 -0.34 -27.90
C ASP A 5 -4.02 0.54 -26.87
N TYR A 6 -3.35 1.58 -26.37
CA TYR A 6 -3.87 2.55 -25.42
C TYR A 6 -4.96 3.49 -25.98
N SER A 7 -5.42 3.28 -27.19
CA SER A 7 -6.58 3.99 -27.75
C SER A 7 -7.91 3.25 -27.59
N ARG A 8 -7.88 1.96 -27.20
CA ARG A 8 -9.06 1.11 -27.15
C ARG A 8 -9.98 1.42 -25.98
N ARG A 9 -11.23 0.97 -26.09
CA ARG A 9 -12.19 0.94 -24.98
C ARG A 9 -11.64 0.13 -23.79
N GLN A 10 -11.32 0.83 -22.69
CA GLN A 10 -10.63 0.23 -21.55
C GLN A 10 -10.77 1.12 -20.31
N ILE A 11 -10.64 0.54 -19.12
CA ILE A 11 -10.55 1.26 -17.85
C ILE A 11 -9.08 1.29 -17.42
N TYR A 12 -8.59 2.48 -17.09
CA TYR A 12 -7.22 2.70 -16.63
C TYR A 12 -7.23 3.37 -15.26
N MET A 13 -6.45 2.84 -14.32
CA MET A 13 -6.05 3.56 -13.12
C MET A 13 -4.74 4.27 -13.40
N ILE A 14 -4.72 5.58 -13.24
CA ILE A 14 -3.56 6.43 -13.47
C ILE A 14 -3.03 6.94 -12.14
N THR A 15 -1.70 6.91 -11.99
CA THR A 15 -0.99 7.50 -10.86
C THR A 15 0.05 8.49 -11.37
N ILE A 16 0.04 9.71 -10.84
CA ILE A 16 0.97 10.79 -11.22
C ILE A 16 1.57 11.38 -9.95
N ALA A 17 2.89 11.40 -9.87
CA ALA A 17 3.63 11.97 -8.74
C ALA A 17 3.96 13.44 -8.97
N VAL A 18 3.95 14.23 -7.91
CA VAL A 18 4.52 15.58 -7.89
C VAL A 18 6.04 15.45 -7.95
N GLU A 19 6.69 16.31 -8.72
CA GLU A 19 8.15 16.34 -8.86
C GLU A 19 8.84 16.43 -7.51
N GLY A 20 9.74 15.46 -7.25
CA GLY A 20 10.44 15.32 -5.97
C GLY A 20 9.50 15.01 -4.79
N ARG A 21 8.32 14.46 -5.05
CA ARG A 21 7.33 14.08 -4.00
C ARG A 21 6.98 15.21 -3.04
N ARG A 22 7.06 16.47 -3.47
CA ARG A 22 6.73 17.63 -2.65
C ARG A 22 5.23 17.66 -2.32
N PRO A 23 4.82 17.85 -1.06
CA PRO A 23 3.41 17.84 -0.65
C PRO A 23 2.68 19.15 -1.01
N LEU A 24 2.62 19.48 -2.32
CA LEU A 24 2.06 20.74 -2.81
C LEU A 24 0.54 20.74 -2.95
N LEU A 25 -0.09 19.56 -3.02
CA LEU A 25 -1.51 19.46 -3.34
C LEU A 25 -2.41 19.52 -2.11
N GLY A 26 -1.84 19.54 -0.91
CA GLY A 26 -2.57 19.65 0.35
C GLY A 26 -1.96 18.85 1.47
N HIS A 27 -2.76 18.55 2.49
CA HIS A 27 -2.34 17.74 3.65
C HIS A 27 -3.47 16.85 4.14
N ILE A 28 -3.12 15.91 5.02
CA ILE A 28 -4.11 15.03 5.65
C ILE A 28 -4.40 15.54 7.05
N GLU A 29 -5.66 15.68 7.35
CA GLU A 29 -6.20 15.92 8.68
C GLU A 29 -6.92 14.69 9.19
N SER A 30 -6.94 14.51 10.50
CA SER A 30 -7.81 13.56 11.19
C SER A 30 -8.75 14.33 12.13
N ASP A 31 -10.00 13.93 12.17
CA ASP A 31 -10.95 14.41 13.16
C ASP A 31 -10.80 13.66 14.50
N GLU A 32 -11.61 14.02 15.49
CA GLU A 32 -11.64 13.39 16.82
C GLU A 32 -11.99 11.89 16.76
N ALA A 33 -12.69 11.47 15.70
CA ALA A 33 -13.02 10.07 15.45
C ALA A 33 -11.92 9.32 14.66
N ALA A 34 -10.73 9.93 14.49
CA ALA A 34 -9.59 9.40 13.71
C ALA A 34 -9.92 9.13 12.24
N VAL A 35 -10.96 9.77 11.69
CA VAL A 35 -11.27 9.71 10.26
C VAL A 35 -10.33 10.62 9.50
N ALA A 36 -9.48 10.03 8.68
CA ALA A 36 -8.53 10.77 7.85
C ALA A 36 -9.21 11.35 6.62
N ARG A 37 -9.01 12.63 6.37
CA ARG A 37 -9.48 13.30 5.16
C ARG A 37 -8.37 14.11 4.51
N MET A 38 -8.45 14.25 3.20
CA MET A 38 -7.54 15.10 2.45
C MET A 38 -8.06 16.54 2.42
N VAL A 39 -7.29 17.49 2.91
CA VAL A 39 -7.53 18.92 2.79
C VAL A 39 -6.67 19.47 1.65
N LEU A 40 -7.33 19.84 0.56
CA LEU A 40 -6.67 20.30 -0.65
C LEU A 40 -6.17 21.75 -0.51
N SER A 41 -4.93 21.99 -0.95
CA SER A 41 -4.44 23.35 -1.22
C SER A 41 -5.20 23.96 -2.41
N ASP A 42 -5.03 25.24 -2.68
CA ASP A 42 -5.64 25.87 -3.86
C ASP A 42 -5.12 25.24 -5.16
N LEU A 43 -3.84 24.84 -5.19
CA LEU A 43 -3.29 24.05 -6.28
C LEU A 43 -3.95 22.67 -6.37
N GLY A 44 -4.11 21.98 -5.26
CA GLY A 44 -4.79 20.67 -5.20
C GLY A 44 -6.25 20.75 -5.68
N LYS A 45 -6.99 21.81 -5.29
CA LYS A 45 -8.35 22.07 -5.81
C LYS A 45 -8.35 22.25 -7.32
N GLN A 46 -7.37 23.02 -7.84
CA GLN A 46 -7.27 23.23 -9.29
C GLN A 46 -6.91 21.94 -10.02
N VAL A 47 -5.95 21.15 -9.52
CA VAL A 47 -5.60 19.82 -10.07
C VAL A 47 -6.83 18.91 -10.09
N SER A 48 -7.63 18.91 -9.02
CA SER A 48 -8.89 18.15 -8.96
C SER A 48 -9.88 18.56 -10.06
N ARG A 49 -10.02 19.87 -10.33
CA ARG A 49 -10.86 20.41 -11.41
C ARG A 49 -10.33 20.05 -12.80
N GLU A 50 -9.00 20.04 -12.99
CA GLU A 50 -8.38 19.64 -14.26
C GLU A 50 -8.69 18.17 -14.58
N ILE A 51 -8.70 17.26 -13.57
CA ILE A 51 -9.12 15.86 -13.76
C ILE A 51 -10.58 15.81 -14.25
N GLU A 52 -11.49 16.54 -13.58
CA GLU A 52 -12.91 16.62 -13.97
C GLU A 52 -13.12 17.27 -15.33
N GLY A 53 -12.18 18.10 -15.75
CA GLY A 53 -12.17 18.78 -17.05
C GLY A 53 -11.80 17.89 -18.24
N ILE A 54 -11.14 16.75 -18.02
CA ILE A 54 -10.68 15.84 -19.10
C ILE A 54 -11.80 15.48 -20.08
N PRO A 55 -13.03 15.10 -19.64
CA PRO A 55 -14.11 14.75 -20.56
C PRO A 55 -14.57 15.88 -21.49
N ARG A 56 -14.31 17.14 -21.14
CA ARG A 56 -14.66 18.28 -22.00
C ARG A 56 -13.83 18.34 -23.27
N PHE A 57 -12.57 17.86 -23.19
CA PHE A 57 -11.66 17.80 -24.34
C PHE A 57 -11.68 16.43 -25.04
N TYR A 58 -12.06 15.39 -24.28
CA TYR A 58 -12.11 14.01 -24.73
C TYR A 58 -13.46 13.39 -24.36
N PRO A 59 -14.52 13.61 -25.19
CA PRO A 59 -15.89 13.16 -24.85
C PRO A 59 -16.04 11.65 -24.64
N HIS A 60 -15.12 10.84 -25.20
CA HIS A 60 -15.08 9.38 -25.00
C HIS A 60 -14.36 8.97 -23.73
N VAL A 61 -13.96 9.89 -22.87
CA VAL A 61 -13.34 9.62 -21.56
C VAL A 61 -14.31 9.97 -20.43
N ARG A 62 -14.49 9.06 -19.49
CA ARG A 62 -15.23 9.30 -18.23
C ARG A 62 -14.32 9.11 -17.04
N ILE A 63 -14.42 9.94 -16.03
CA ILE A 63 -13.72 9.78 -14.76
C ILE A 63 -14.61 8.98 -13.83
N LEU A 64 -14.15 7.80 -13.42
CA LEU A 64 -14.89 6.87 -12.55
C LEU A 64 -14.55 7.07 -11.06
N GLY A 65 -13.38 7.59 -10.77
CA GLY A 65 -12.93 7.88 -9.41
C GLY A 65 -11.65 8.69 -9.43
N LYS A 66 -11.40 9.45 -8.37
CA LYS A 66 -10.18 10.23 -8.20
C LYS A 66 -9.85 10.41 -6.74
N GLN A 67 -8.57 10.51 -6.44
CA GLN A 67 -8.03 10.88 -5.14
C GLN A 67 -6.78 11.71 -5.33
N VAL A 68 -6.82 12.94 -4.87
CA VAL A 68 -5.64 13.81 -4.80
C VAL A 68 -5.02 13.61 -3.43
N MET A 69 -3.73 13.27 -3.40
CA MET A 69 -2.92 13.09 -2.21
C MET A 69 -1.95 14.27 -2.08
N PRO A 70 -1.25 14.46 -0.96
CA PRO A 70 -0.36 15.62 -0.79
C PRO A 70 0.70 15.75 -1.90
N ASP A 71 1.30 14.64 -2.34
CA ASP A 71 2.47 14.56 -3.22
C ASP A 71 2.24 13.76 -4.51
N HIS A 72 1.03 13.28 -4.73
CA HIS A 72 0.64 12.52 -5.92
C HIS A 72 -0.88 12.52 -6.09
N LEU A 73 -1.33 11.92 -7.16
CA LEU A 73 -2.76 11.74 -7.40
C LEU A 73 -3.05 10.42 -8.10
N HIS A 74 -4.24 9.90 -7.83
CA HIS A 74 -4.81 8.75 -8.51
C HIS A 74 -6.12 9.14 -9.16
N PHE A 75 -6.38 8.64 -10.36
CA PHE A 75 -7.71 8.68 -10.94
C PHE A 75 -7.95 7.49 -11.84
N ILE A 76 -9.21 7.09 -11.92
CA ILE A 76 -9.66 5.99 -12.77
C ILE A 76 -10.44 6.60 -13.90
N LEU A 77 -9.97 6.37 -15.12
CA LEU A 77 -10.66 6.81 -16.33
C LEU A 77 -11.14 5.63 -17.15
N PHE A 78 -12.29 5.80 -17.76
CA PHE A 78 -12.87 4.85 -18.69
C PHE A 78 -12.90 5.46 -20.09
N VAL A 79 -12.18 4.85 -20.99
CA VAL A 79 -12.27 5.10 -22.43
C VAL A 79 -13.47 4.32 -22.96
N THR A 80 -14.58 5.02 -23.24
CA THR A 80 -15.86 4.40 -23.64
C THR A 80 -15.86 3.91 -25.09
N GLU A 81 -15.12 4.62 -25.93
CA GLU A 81 -14.95 4.33 -27.36
C GLU A 81 -13.50 4.57 -27.75
N ARG A 82 -13.10 4.07 -28.91
CA ARG A 82 -11.71 4.25 -29.38
C ARG A 82 -11.35 5.72 -29.45
N LEU A 83 -10.27 6.10 -28.76
CA LEU A 83 -9.76 7.46 -28.79
C LEU A 83 -9.11 7.78 -30.17
N PRO A 84 -9.25 8.99 -30.67
CA PRO A 84 -8.55 9.46 -31.86
C PRO A 84 -7.04 9.67 -31.61
N VAL A 85 -6.62 9.60 -30.35
CA VAL A 85 -5.23 9.81 -29.91
C VAL A 85 -4.83 8.77 -28.86
N HIS A 86 -3.53 8.54 -28.71
CA HIS A 86 -3.01 7.72 -27.64
C HIS A 86 -3.31 8.31 -26.26
N LEU A 87 -3.63 7.49 -25.26
CA LEU A 87 -3.93 7.90 -23.89
C LEU A 87 -2.88 8.86 -23.30
N GLY A 88 -1.61 8.66 -23.61
CA GLY A 88 -0.52 9.54 -23.19
C GLY A 88 -0.72 11.00 -23.58
N ARG A 89 -1.39 11.29 -24.71
CA ARG A 89 -1.75 12.67 -25.09
C ARG A 89 -2.82 13.27 -24.18
N VAL A 90 -3.79 12.46 -23.75
CA VAL A 90 -4.81 12.86 -22.77
C VAL A 90 -4.14 13.27 -21.46
N ILE A 91 -3.24 12.41 -20.96
CA ILE A 91 -2.51 12.65 -19.70
C ILE A 91 -1.58 13.87 -19.83
N ASN A 92 -0.89 14.02 -20.96
CA ASN A 92 -0.04 15.20 -21.21
C ASN A 92 -0.86 16.50 -21.26
N GLY A 93 -2.03 16.49 -21.90
CA GLY A 93 -2.95 17.64 -21.89
C GLY A 93 -3.36 18.04 -20.47
N PHE A 94 -3.73 17.06 -19.65
CA PHE A 94 -4.00 17.25 -18.23
C PHE A 94 -2.79 17.87 -17.49
N LYS A 95 -1.59 17.32 -17.64
CA LYS A 95 -0.36 17.84 -17.01
C LYS A 95 -0.07 19.29 -17.43
N VAL A 96 -0.29 19.63 -18.70
CA VAL A 96 -0.12 21.01 -19.20
C VAL A 96 -1.08 21.98 -18.49
N GLY A 97 -2.36 21.61 -18.32
CA GLY A 97 -3.34 22.39 -17.56
C GLY A 97 -2.89 22.62 -16.12
N CYS A 98 -2.47 21.56 -15.44
CA CYS A 98 -1.96 21.63 -14.06
C CYS A 98 -0.67 22.47 -13.94
N ASN A 99 0.27 22.34 -14.85
CA ASN A 99 1.50 23.17 -14.87
C ASN A 99 1.19 24.65 -15.05
N ARG A 100 0.20 24.99 -15.87
CA ARG A 100 -0.28 26.38 -16.01
C ARG A 100 -0.85 26.92 -14.71
N ALA A 101 -1.65 26.12 -14.01
CA ALA A 101 -2.19 26.47 -12.70
C ALA A 101 -1.09 26.63 -11.65
N TYR A 102 -0.12 25.73 -11.64
CA TYR A 102 1.04 25.77 -10.73
C TYR A 102 1.84 27.05 -10.90
N ARG A 103 2.17 27.45 -12.14
CA ARG A 103 2.88 28.71 -12.43
C ARG A 103 2.11 29.90 -11.91
N ARG A 104 0.82 29.97 -12.19
CA ARG A 104 -0.05 31.08 -11.78
C ARG A 104 -0.17 31.22 -10.26
N LEU A 105 -0.26 30.09 -9.53
CA LEU A 105 -0.52 30.10 -8.08
C LEU A 105 0.75 30.16 -7.24
N CYS A 106 1.83 29.55 -7.71
CA CYS A 106 3.04 29.33 -6.91
C CYS A 106 4.26 30.08 -7.44
N MET A 107 4.20 30.62 -8.68
CA MET A 107 5.28 31.35 -9.33
C MET A 107 4.71 32.63 -10.00
N PRO A 108 4.27 33.63 -9.21
CA PRO A 108 3.78 34.88 -9.78
C PRO A 108 4.91 35.58 -10.55
N GLU A 109 4.55 36.21 -11.68
CA GLU A 109 5.50 36.96 -12.53
C GLU A 109 6.17 38.07 -11.69
N GLY A 110 7.49 38.06 -11.60
CA GLY A 110 8.32 39.14 -11.03
C GLY A 110 8.77 38.97 -9.57
N GLY A 111 8.59 37.84 -8.90
CA GLY A 111 8.97 37.72 -7.51
C GLY A 111 9.59 36.35 -7.16
N GLN A 112 10.48 36.36 -6.17
CA GLN A 112 10.98 35.17 -5.54
C GLN A 112 9.85 34.19 -5.21
N ALA A 113 10.03 32.91 -5.49
CA ALA A 113 9.07 31.87 -5.15
C ALA A 113 8.62 32.02 -3.70
N ARG A 114 7.32 32.32 -3.48
CA ARG A 114 6.76 32.37 -2.14
C ARG A 114 6.75 30.93 -1.59
N PRO A 115 7.55 30.60 -0.56
CA PRO A 115 7.51 29.28 0.02
C PRO A 115 6.08 29.03 0.52
N PRO A 116 5.54 27.81 0.41
CA PRO A 116 4.28 27.45 1.03
C PRO A 116 4.38 27.81 2.51
N GLN A 117 3.34 28.44 3.07
CA GLN A 117 3.29 28.77 4.50
C GLN A 117 3.58 27.49 5.28
N ARG A 118 4.66 27.51 6.05
CA ARG A 118 5.08 26.42 6.93
C ARG A 118 3.98 26.17 7.95
N GLY A 119 3.24 25.12 7.77
CA GLY A 119 2.80 24.30 8.88
C GLY A 119 4.05 23.58 9.39
N GLU A 120 4.27 23.63 10.66
CA GLU A 120 5.39 23.18 11.48
C GLU A 120 6.35 22.16 10.86
N GLN A 121 7.66 22.47 11.01
CA GLN A 121 8.78 21.65 10.63
C GLN A 121 8.66 20.25 11.22
N HIS A 122 8.35 19.27 10.39
CA HIS A 122 8.71 17.88 10.66
C HIS A 122 9.79 17.48 9.67
N ASP A 123 10.89 17.00 10.24
CA ASP A 123 12.12 16.58 9.62
C ASP A 123 11.98 15.94 8.22
N THR A 124 12.57 16.60 7.24
CA THR A 124 12.66 16.13 5.85
C THR A 124 13.91 15.28 5.58
N GLN A 125 14.54 14.74 6.61
CA GLN A 125 15.65 13.80 6.44
C GLN A 125 15.11 12.39 6.47
N ASP A 126 14.92 11.76 5.33
CA ASP A 126 14.79 10.31 5.04
C ASP A 126 13.73 9.92 3.99
N TRP A 127 13.59 10.70 2.94
CA TRP A 127 12.78 10.31 1.79
C TRP A 127 13.65 9.89 0.58
N GLN A 128 14.52 8.89 0.77
CA GLN A 128 15.08 8.11 -0.33
C GLN A 128 14.34 6.77 -0.40
N GLY A 129 13.41 6.66 -1.32
CA GLY A 129 12.71 5.41 -1.57
C GLY A 129 11.35 5.67 -2.22
N GLY A 130 11.32 5.74 -3.54
CA GLY A 130 10.10 5.90 -4.32
C GLY A 130 9.13 4.74 -4.12
N ASP A 131 8.03 5.02 -3.46
CA ASP A 131 6.95 4.08 -3.26
C ASP A 131 6.01 4.06 -4.48
N GLY A 132 6.48 3.42 -5.55
CA GLY A 132 5.58 2.90 -6.56
C GLY A 132 4.84 1.71 -5.97
N GLU A 133 3.85 1.96 -5.10
CA GLU A 133 3.02 0.88 -4.57
C GLU A 133 2.13 0.29 -5.66
N GLY A 134 2.70 -0.69 -6.36
CA GLY A 134 1.88 -1.71 -6.96
C GLY A 134 1.37 -2.61 -5.83
N CYS A 135 0.06 -2.74 -5.68
CA CYS A 135 -0.54 -3.90 -5.05
C CYS A 135 0.05 -5.12 -5.76
N SER A 136 1.02 -5.79 -5.13
CA SER A 136 1.64 -6.98 -5.72
C SER A 136 0.70 -8.17 -5.62
N VAL A 137 -0.30 -8.15 -6.50
CA VAL A 137 -0.76 -9.36 -7.14
C VAL A 137 0.12 -9.46 -8.37
N LEU A 138 1.02 -10.44 -8.41
CA LEU A 138 1.97 -10.78 -9.45
C LEU A 138 1.52 -10.41 -10.85
N PHE A 139 2.11 -9.35 -11.39
CA PHE A 139 2.12 -9.08 -12.82
C PHE A 139 3.44 -8.38 -13.19
N PRO A 140 4.05 -8.71 -14.34
CA PRO A 140 5.32 -8.16 -14.75
C PRO A 140 5.24 -6.64 -14.94
N ALA A 141 6.31 -5.97 -14.56
CA ALA A 141 6.51 -4.55 -14.73
C ALA A 141 6.28 -4.15 -16.20
N SER A 142 5.27 -3.32 -16.45
CA SER A 142 5.10 -2.70 -17.76
C SER A 142 6.12 -1.58 -17.93
N VAL A 143 6.77 -1.66 -19.05
CA VAL A 143 7.84 -0.85 -19.64
C VAL A 143 7.62 0.66 -19.41
N ARG A 144 8.67 1.33 -18.92
CA ARG A 144 8.84 2.78 -19.05
C ARG A 144 8.80 3.14 -20.53
N GLN A 145 7.75 3.81 -20.98
CA GLN A 145 7.77 4.45 -22.29
C GLN A 145 8.38 5.84 -22.19
N GLU A 146 9.61 5.93 -22.64
CA GLU A 146 10.22 7.21 -22.99
C GLU A 146 9.50 7.73 -24.24
N GLY A 147 8.74 8.81 -24.07
CA GLY A 147 8.12 9.52 -25.21
C GLY A 147 9.18 10.28 -25.99
N ALA A 148 9.54 9.78 -27.17
CA ALA A 148 10.34 10.50 -28.14
C ALA A 148 9.56 11.72 -28.65
N GLY A 149 10.17 12.89 -28.63
CA GLY A 149 9.65 14.09 -29.25
C GLY A 149 10.25 15.37 -28.66
N GLY A 150 11.48 15.68 -29.09
CA GLY A 150 12.13 16.93 -28.75
C GLY A 150 11.36 18.15 -29.25
N LEU A 151 11.16 19.10 -28.36
CA LEU A 151 11.09 20.53 -28.69
C LEU A 151 12.00 21.20 -27.68
N GLU A 152 13.12 21.68 -28.18
CA GLU A 152 14.04 22.53 -27.45
C GLU A 152 13.27 23.76 -26.91
N ALA A 153 13.17 23.86 -25.60
CA ALA A 153 12.74 25.08 -24.93
C ALA A 153 13.91 25.67 -24.14
N SER A 154 14.64 26.53 -24.82
CA SER A 154 15.40 27.57 -24.17
C SER A 154 14.45 28.46 -23.37
N HIS A 155 14.74 28.71 -22.12
CA HIS A 155 14.46 29.81 -21.20
C HIS A 155 14.02 29.32 -19.82
N GLY A 156 14.93 29.49 -18.84
CA GLY A 156 14.65 29.44 -17.40
C GLY A 156 14.09 28.10 -16.89
N ALA A 157 14.92 27.27 -16.32
CA ALA A 157 14.56 25.96 -15.77
C ALA A 157 13.46 26.06 -14.70
N GLN A 158 12.21 26.19 -15.12
CA GLN A 158 11.05 26.11 -14.24
C GLN A 158 10.75 24.63 -14.03
N HIS A 159 10.95 24.14 -12.80
CA HIS A 159 10.61 22.77 -12.43
C HIS A 159 9.14 22.46 -12.74
N PRO A 160 8.86 21.36 -13.44
CA PRO A 160 7.48 20.94 -13.67
C PRO A 160 6.78 20.60 -12.35
N LEU A 161 5.44 20.65 -12.32
CA LEU A 161 4.68 20.23 -11.15
C LEU A 161 4.81 18.72 -10.92
N PHE A 162 4.77 17.94 -11.99
CA PHE A 162 4.77 16.48 -11.95
C PHE A 162 6.04 15.90 -12.53
N GLU A 163 6.42 14.74 -12.02
CA GLU A 163 7.47 13.89 -12.57
C GLU A 163 7.21 13.58 -14.05
N SER A 164 8.27 13.26 -14.80
CA SER A 164 8.15 12.78 -16.17
C SER A 164 7.43 11.43 -16.18
N GLY A 165 6.52 11.22 -17.12
CA GLY A 165 5.75 9.97 -17.20
C GLY A 165 4.57 9.90 -16.22
N TYR A 166 3.99 8.73 -16.12
CA TYR A 166 2.92 8.34 -15.21
C TYR A 166 2.89 6.82 -15.10
N HIS A 167 2.28 6.29 -14.05
CA HIS A 167 2.00 4.86 -13.94
C HIS A 167 0.56 4.61 -14.31
N ASP A 168 0.32 3.59 -15.13
CA ASP A 168 -1.01 3.14 -15.48
C ASP A 168 -1.21 1.66 -15.17
N ARG A 169 -2.46 1.31 -14.91
CA ARG A 169 -2.91 -0.06 -14.72
C ARG A 169 -4.24 -0.26 -15.41
N ILE A 170 -4.32 -1.28 -16.25
CA ILE A 170 -5.56 -1.69 -16.90
C ILE A 170 -6.42 -2.48 -15.91
N LEU A 171 -7.72 -2.13 -15.82
CA LEU A 171 -8.71 -2.81 -15.01
C LEU A 171 -9.66 -3.59 -15.92
N THR A 172 -9.69 -4.91 -15.76
CA THR A 172 -10.39 -5.81 -16.69
C THR A 172 -11.75 -6.30 -16.19
N GLY A 173 -12.05 -6.14 -14.89
CA GLY A 173 -13.28 -6.65 -14.27
C GLY A 173 -13.96 -5.66 -13.34
N ARG A 174 -15.30 -5.83 -13.14
CA ARG A 174 -16.07 -4.98 -12.22
C ARG A 174 -15.56 -5.05 -10.79
N GLN A 175 -15.22 -6.24 -10.30
CA GLN A 175 -14.70 -6.42 -8.95
C GLN A 175 -13.34 -5.71 -8.78
N GLN A 176 -12.47 -5.79 -9.79
CA GLN A 176 -11.18 -5.09 -9.78
C GLN A 176 -11.37 -3.56 -9.79
N LEU A 177 -12.35 -3.06 -10.55
CA LEU A 177 -12.69 -1.64 -10.56
C LEU A 177 -13.15 -1.17 -9.18
N GLN A 178 -14.09 -1.89 -8.55
CA GLN A 178 -14.58 -1.52 -7.21
C GLN A 178 -13.45 -1.54 -6.19
N THR A 179 -12.64 -2.60 -6.19
CA THR A 179 -11.46 -2.69 -5.30
C THR A 179 -10.50 -1.51 -5.48
N MET A 180 -10.28 -1.04 -6.71
CA MET A 180 -9.41 0.11 -6.96
C MET A 180 -10.04 1.44 -6.57
N ILE A 181 -11.35 1.60 -6.75
CA ILE A 181 -12.09 2.76 -6.25
C ILE A 181 -11.97 2.85 -4.72
N ASP A 182 -12.25 1.74 -4.03
CA ASP A 182 -12.15 1.67 -2.57
C ASP A 182 -10.70 1.94 -2.10
N TYR A 183 -9.73 1.38 -2.80
CA TYR A 183 -8.30 1.59 -2.51
C TYR A 183 -7.90 3.07 -2.63
N ILE A 184 -8.27 3.77 -3.72
CA ILE A 184 -7.89 5.17 -3.88
C ILE A 184 -8.58 6.08 -2.85
N HIS A 185 -9.82 5.78 -2.47
CA HIS A 185 -10.54 6.52 -1.44
C HIS A 185 -9.98 6.28 -0.03
N ASP A 186 -9.43 5.07 0.23
CA ASP A 186 -8.79 4.72 1.51
C ASP A 186 -7.38 5.29 1.67
N ASN A 187 -6.77 5.80 0.60
CA ASN A 187 -5.39 6.31 0.64
C ASN A 187 -5.12 7.38 1.72
N PRO A 188 -6.02 8.35 1.99
CA PRO A 188 -5.79 9.31 3.09
C PRO A 188 -5.64 8.62 4.44
N ARG A 189 -6.51 7.67 4.79
CA ARG A 189 -6.43 6.87 6.02
C ARG A 189 -5.13 6.06 6.06
N ARG A 190 -4.79 5.39 4.97
CA ARG A 190 -3.54 4.59 4.87
C ARG A 190 -2.29 5.46 5.05
N LEU A 191 -2.29 6.68 4.51
CA LEU A 191 -1.17 7.60 4.69
C LEU A 191 -1.06 8.08 6.13
N LEU A 192 -2.19 8.37 6.79
CA LEU A 192 -2.22 8.72 8.21
C LEU A 192 -1.65 7.60 9.07
N LEU A 193 -2.13 6.37 8.89
CA LEU A 193 -1.65 5.18 9.61
C LEU A 193 -0.16 4.92 9.38
N LYS A 194 0.34 5.10 8.15
CA LYS A 194 1.77 4.99 7.84
C LYS A 194 2.63 6.00 8.60
N ARG A 195 2.10 7.21 8.84
CA ARG A 195 2.79 8.23 9.64
C ARG A 195 2.78 7.90 11.12
N GLN A 196 1.65 7.43 11.64
CA GLN A 196 1.47 7.10 13.06
C GLN A 196 2.21 5.82 13.47
N HIS A 197 2.18 4.79 12.62
CA HIS A 197 2.69 3.44 12.91
C HIS A 197 3.81 3.00 11.97
N ARG A 198 4.74 3.91 11.65
CA ARG A 198 5.82 3.66 10.69
C ARG A 198 6.63 2.40 11.02
N ALA A 199 6.92 2.17 12.30
CA ALA A 199 7.69 1.00 12.73
C ALA A 199 6.97 -0.32 12.44
N TRP A 200 5.65 -0.39 12.62
CA TRP A 200 4.88 -1.62 12.40
C TRP A 200 4.62 -1.95 10.92
N LEU A 201 4.84 -1.01 10.04
CA LEU A 201 4.54 -1.13 8.61
C LEU A 201 5.80 -1.27 7.74
N LYS A 202 6.95 -1.45 8.39
CA LYS A 202 8.25 -1.68 7.73
C LYS A 202 8.85 -2.98 8.24
N PRO A 203 9.69 -3.65 7.43
CA PRO A 203 10.43 -4.80 7.88
C PRO A 203 11.55 -4.40 8.85
N HIS A 204 11.74 -5.20 9.87
CA HIS A 204 12.87 -5.15 10.79
C HIS A 204 13.61 -6.48 10.70
N PHE A 205 14.94 -6.43 10.75
CA PHE A 205 15.80 -7.58 10.59
C PHE A 205 16.64 -7.82 11.83
N GLY A 206 17.06 -9.07 12.03
CA GLY A 206 18.01 -9.41 13.08
C GLY A 206 17.39 -9.51 14.49
N LEU A 207 16.09 -9.74 14.62
CA LEU A 207 15.46 -9.97 15.90
C LEU A 207 15.83 -11.37 16.42
N ALA A 208 16.70 -11.44 17.42
CA ALA A 208 17.06 -12.69 18.07
C ALA A 208 15.99 -13.08 19.11
N LEU A 209 15.38 -14.24 18.95
CA LEU A 209 14.39 -14.83 19.86
C LEU A 209 14.70 -16.32 20.03
N GLY A 210 15.05 -16.73 21.25
CA GLY A 210 15.48 -18.09 21.55
C GLY A 210 16.69 -18.51 20.71
N SER A 211 16.57 -19.60 20.00
CA SER A 211 17.65 -20.18 19.17
C SER A 211 17.69 -19.61 17.74
N HIS A 212 16.77 -18.70 17.39
CA HIS A 212 16.60 -18.22 16.01
C HIS A 212 16.66 -16.69 15.89
N THR A 213 16.98 -16.24 14.67
CA THR A 213 16.93 -14.82 14.29
C THR A 213 15.82 -14.63 13.25
N TYR A 214 15.01 -13.60 13.44
CA TYR A 214 13.83 -13.36 12.60
C TYR A 214 13.91 -12.02 11.90
N SER A 215 13.34 -11.96 10.70
CA SER A 215 12.83 -10.75 10.10
C SER A 215 11.36 -10.56 10.46
N THR A 216 10.91 -9.32 10.68
CA THR A 216 9.58 -9.05 11.24
C THR A 216 8.87 -7.89 10.55
N ILE A 217 7.54 -7.94 10.49
CA ILE A 217 6.67 -6.81 10.15
C ILE A 217 5.48 -6.84 11.13
N GLY A 218 5.16 -5.72 11.76
CA GLY A 218 4.04 -5.61 12.69
C GLY A 218 4.47 -5.25 14.10
N ASN A 219 3.59 -5.52 15.07
CA ASN A 219 3.76 -5.15 16.46
C ASN A 219 4.52 -6.21 17.26
N ILE A 220 5.78 -5.95 17.57
CA ILE A 220 6.65 -6.86 18.34
C ILE A 220 6.19 -7.00 19.81
N GLU A 221 5.47 -6.01 20.36
CA GLU A 221 4.99 -6.05 21.75
C GLU A 221 4.00 -7.20 22.00
N LEU A 222 3.40 -7.74 20.95
CA LEU A 222 2.57 -8.95 21.03
C LEU A 222 3.32 -10.15 21.63
N LEU A 223 4.64 -10.20 21.49
CA LEU A 223 5.46 -11.26 22.08
C LEU A 223 5.64 -11.13 23.61
N ARG A 224 5.22 -10.03 24.22
CA ARG A 224 5.22 -9.81 25.66
C ARG A 224 3.92 -10.23 26.34
N CYS A 225 2.87 -10.45 25.54
CA CYS A 225 1.57 -10.91 26.03
C CYS A 225 1.58 -12.42 26.31
N PRO A 226 0.61 -12.96 27.08
CA PRO A 226 0.37 -14.40 27.13
C PRO A 226 0.17 -14.96 25.72
N ARG A 227 0.77 -16.10 25.42
CA ARG A 227 0.82 -16.66 24.07
C ARG A 227 0.29 -18.08 24.07
N LEU A 228 -0.40 -18.46 23.00
CA LEU A 228 -0.93 -19.79 22.78
C LEU A 228 -0.58 -20.26 21.37
N MET A 229 0.13 -21.38 21.26
CA MET A 229 0.36 -22.02 19.96
C MET A 229 -0.92 -22.65 19.43
N VAL A 230 -1.32 -22.25 18.23
CA VAL A 230 -2.41 -22.90 17.50
C VAL A 230 -1.84 -24.09 16.72
N ARG A 231 -2.20 -25.29 17.13
CA ARG A 231 -1.82 -26.54 16.48
C ARG A 231 -3.05 -27.42 16.27
N VAL A 232 -3.38 -27.73 15.01
CA VAL A 232 -4.54 -28.55 14.65
C VAL A 232 -4.09 -29.69 13.75
N SER A 233 -4.34 -30.91 14.20
CA SER A 233 -3.99 -32.10 13.43
C SER A 233 -4.73 -32.16 12.09
N ARG A 234 -4.05 -32.62 11.05
CA ARG A 234 -4.68 -32.89 9.74
C ARG A 234 -5.77 -33.98 9.80
N ARG A 235 -5.83 -34.75 10.90
CA ARG A 235 -6.82 -35.82 11.12
C ARG A 235 -8.08 -35.29 11.82
N CYS A 236 -8.13 -34.05 12.28
CA CYS A 236 -9.30 -33.48 12.92
C CYS A 236 -10.46 -33.39 11.92
N ASN A 237 -11.63 -33.81 12.38
CA ASN A 237 -12.89 -33.63 11.65
C ASN A 237 -13.43 -32.20 11.83
N GLU A 238 -14.53 -31.87 11.15
CA GLU A 238 -15.15 -30.54 11.17
C GLU A 238 -15.57 -30.08 12.57
N GLU A 239 -16.12 -30.98 13.37
CA GLU A 239 -16.57 -30.68 14.73
C GLU A 239 -15.39 -30.36 15.65
N GLN A 240 -14.29 -31.14 15.55
CA GLN A 240 -13.08 -30.91 16.29
C GLN A 240 -12.41 -29.57 15.90
N ILE A 241 -12.42 -29.26 14.60
CA ILE A 241 -11.89 -27.96 14.14
C ILE A 241 -12.75 -26.80 14.67
N ALA A 242 -14.07 -26.94 14.66
CA ALA A 242 -14.98 -25.92 15.21
C ALA A 242 -14.73 -25.68 16.70
N LYS A 243 -14.52 -26.76 17.48
CA LYS A 243 -14.17 -26.68 18.90
C LYS A 243 -12.81 -25.97 19.10
N HIS A 244 -11.78 -26.30 18.31
CA HIS A 244 -10.50 -25.60 18.37
C HIS A 244 -10.62 -24.10 18.06
N ILE A 245 -11.48 -23.74 17.11
CA ILE A 245 -11.76 -22.32 16.80
C ILE A 245 -12.33 -21.64 18.04
N GLU A 246 -13.38 -22.20 18.65
CA GLU A 246 -14.05 -21.64 19.82
C GLU A 246 -13.08 -21.47 21.00
N GLU A 247 -12.29 -22.50 21.34
CA GLU A 247 -11.32 -22.47 22.40
C GLU A 247 -10.24 -21.39 22.18
N CYS A 248 -9.67 -21.33 20.96
CA CYS A 248 -8.66 -20.34 20.61
C CYS A 248 -9.21 -18.91 20.63
N LEU A 249 -10.40 -18.68 20.04
CA LEU A 249 -11.04 -17.37 20.09
C LEU A 249 -11.34 -16.93 21.51
N SER A 250 -11.84 -17.84 22.35
CA SER A 250 -12.11 -17.58 23.78
C SER A 250 -10.82 -17.20 24.53
N ALA A 251 -9.69 -17.88 24.27
CA ALA A 251 -8.41 -17.52 24.85
C ALA A 251 -7.92 -16.13 24.37
N ALA A 252 -8.07 -15.85 23.08
CA ALA A 252 -7.64 -14.60 22.50
C ALA A 252 -8.49 -13.40 22.98
N HIS A 253 -9.77 -13.58 23.20
CA HIS A 253 -10.64 -12.57 23.84
C HIS A 253 -10.23 -12.25 25.30
N ARG A 254 -9.57 -13.17 25.98
CA ARG A 254 -8.98 -12.93 27.31
C ARG A 254 -7.58 -12.32 27.26
N GLY A 255 -7.11 -11.88 26.10
CA GLY A 255 -5.82 -11.20 25.93
C GLY A 255 -4.65 -12.13 25.57
N THR A 256 -4.91 -13.39 25.22
CA THR A 256 -3.87 -14.32 24.77
C THR A 256 -3.60 -14.11 23.26
N VAL A 257 -2.34 -14.01 22.87
CA VAL A 257 -1.91 -13.90 21.47
C VAL A 257 -1.80 -15.29 20.86
N LEU A 258 -2.46 -15.52 19.73
CA LEU A 258 -2.37 -16.78 19.03
C LEU A 258 -1.16 -16.80 18.10
N ILE A 259 -0.34 -17.86 18.21
CA ILE A 259 0.85 -18.04 17.39
C ILE A 259 0.69 -19.29 16.51
N SER A 260 0.93 -19.16 15.20
CA SER A 260 0.92 -20.33 14.31
C SER A 260 1.68 -20.04 13.01
N PRO A 261 2.32 -21.07 12.41
CA PRO A 261 2.75 -21.01 11.01
C PRO A 261 1.60 -21.24 10.02
N ALA A 262 0.39 -21.55 10.50
CA ALA A 262 -0.81 -21.79 9.70
C ALA A 262 -0.59 -22.79 8.55
N ILE A 263 0.04 -23.92 8.84
CA ILE A 263 0.42 -24.92 7.83
C ILE A 263 -0.75 -25.86 7.51
N SER A 264 -1.38 -26.43 8.54
CA SER A 264 -2.50 -27.36 8.34
C SER A 264 -3.79 -26.62 7.94
N PRO A 265 -4.74 -27.30 7.24
CA PRO A 265 -6.03 -26.70 6.94
C PRO A 265 -6.79 -26.22 8.19
N GLY A 266 -6.71 -26.98 9.29
CA GLY A 266 -7.32 -26.62 10.57
C GLY A 266 -6.69 -25.37 11.19
N GLU A 267 -5.37 -25.29 11.23
CA GLU A 267 -4.64 -24.09 11.71
C GLU A 267 -5.03 -22.86 10.89
N LYS A 268 -5.06 -22.97 9.55
CA LYS A 268 -5.47 -21.86 8.65
C LYS A 268 -6.89 -21.37 8.98
N ARG A 269 -7.80 -22.29 9.31
CA ARG A 269 -9.19 -21.92 9.68
C ARG A 269 -9.24 -21.21 11.02
N VAL A 270 -8.53 -21.71 12.04
CA VAL A 270 -8.45 -21.03 13.34
C VAL A 270 -7.85 -19.63 13.20
N MET A 271 -6.69 -19.52 12.54
CA MET A 271 -6.00 -18.23 12.36
C MET A 271 -6.84 -17.24 11.52
N ARG A 272 -7.57 -17.73 10.50
CA ARG A 272 -8.49 -16.90 9.72
C ARG A 272 -9.67 -16.41 10.56
N ALA A 273 -10.28 -17.28 11.36
CA ALA A 273 -11.38 -16.90 12.26
C ALA A 273 -10.94 -15.82 13.26
N ALA A 274 -9.76 -16.00 13.87
CA ALA A 274 -9.20 -15.03 14.79
C ALA A 274 -8.83 -13.69 14.09
N PHE A 275 -8.31 -13.74 12.88
CA PHE A 275 -8.02 -12.57 12.07
C PHE A 275 -9.30 -11.76 11.75
N GLN A 276 -10.37 -12.45 11.36
CA GLN A 276 -11.69 -11.85 11.09
C GLN A 276 -12.34 -11.27 12.35
N ALA A 277 -12.15 -11.94 13.50
CA ALA A 277 -12.58 -11.45 14.80
C ALA A 277 -11.70 -10.31 15.36
N ARG A 278 -10.71 -9.82 14.58
CA ARG A 278 -9.77 -8.73 14.93
C ARG A 278 -8.96 -9.00 16.20
N LEU A 279 -8.64 -10.26 16.45
CA LEU A 279 -7.87 -10.71 17.61
C LEU A 279 -6.36 -10.64 17.36
N PRO A 280 -5.52 -10.59 18.42
CA PRO A 280 -4.08 -10.48 18.30
C PRO A 280 -3.43 -11.77 17.82
N LEU A 281 -2.58 -11.68 16.79
CA LEU A 281 -1.97 -12.81 16.11
C LEU A 281 -0.47 -12.62 15.87
N VAL A 282 0.27 -13.70 15.97
CA VAL A 282 1.64 -13.85 15.47
C VAL A 282 1.67 -14.96 14.44
N VAL A 283 2.12 -14.65 13.22
CA VAL A 283 2.17 -15.61 12.11
C VAL A 283 3.61 -15.83 11.69
N LEU A 284 4.05 -17.08 11.70
CA LEU A 284 5.33 -17.45 11.11
C LEU A 284 5.15 -17.62 9.61
N MET A 285 5.97 -16.89 8.84
CA MET A 285 5.94 -16.87 7.39
C MET A 285 6.97 -17.86 6.82
N GLU A 286 6.62 -18.48 5.70
CA GLU A 286 7.48 -19.44 4.98
C GLU A 286 8.56 -18.77 4.13
N ASN A 287 8.46 -17.47 3.92
CA ASN A 287 9.41 -16.68 3.15
C ASN A 287 9.83 -15.44 3.94
N GLY A 288 11.06 -15.01 3.76
CA GLY A 288 11.60 -13.83 4.39
C GLY A 288 11.07 -12.52 3.80
N PHE A 289 11.50 -11.42 4.39
CA PHE A 289 11.18 -10.08 3.93
C PHE A 289 12.38 -9.43 3.25
N THR A 290 12.13 -8.64 2.20
CA THR A 290 13.08 -7.69 1.64
C THR A 290 12.97 -6.35 2.37
N PRO A 291 13.96 -5.43 2.25
CA PRO A 291 13.84 -4.07 2.78
C PRO A 291 12.63 -3.29 2.22
N PHE A 292 12.08 -3.74 1.09
CA PHE A 292 10.93 -3.12 0.41
C PHE A 292 9.60 -3.83 0.72
N SER A 293 9.63 -4.93 1.47
CA SER A 293 8.42 -5.66 1.85
C SER A 293 7.49 -4.78 2.70
N LYS A 294 6.20 -4.85 2.42
CA LYS A 294 5.16 -4.10 3.13
C LYS A 294 3.94 -4.97 3.33
N PRO A 295 3.24 -4.85 4.47
CA PRO A 295 1.95 -5.49 4.61
C PRO A 295 0.94 -4.86 3.64
N HIS A 296 0.05 -5.65 3.08
CA HIS A 296 -0.94 -5.20 2.11
C HIS A 296 -2.34 -5.71 2.43
N GLY A 297 -3.37 -5.08 1.84
CA GLY A 297 -4.76 -5.45 2.08
C GLY A 297 -5.10 -5.42 3.58
N GLU A 298 -5.80 -6.44 4.05
CA GLU A 298 -6.23 -6.59 5.45
C GLU A 298 -5.05 -6.75 6.44
N GLN A 299 -3.90 -7.27 5.99
CA GLN A 299 -2.69 -7.36 6.82
C GLN A 299 -2.14 -5.96 7.16
N PHE A 300 -2.24 -5.00 6.23
CA PHE A 300 -1.85 -3.62 6.50
C PHE A 300 -2.65 -3.05 7.67
N ASP A 301 -3.97 -3.22 7.64
CA ASP A 301 -4.85 -2.75 8.71
C ASP A 301 -4.54 -3.46 10.03
N ALA A 302 -4.37 -4.77 10.01
CA ALA A 302 -4.05 -5.56 11.19
C ALA A 302 -2.70 -5.18 11.83
N CYS A 303 -1.67 -4.89 11.01
CA CYS A 303 -0.40 -4.35 11.50
C CYS A 303 -0.55 -2.94 12.07
N ALA A 304 -1.26 -2.04 11.36
CA ALA A 304 -1.49 -0.67 11.80
C ALA A 304 -2.31 -0.59 13.09
N GLU A 305 -3.20 -1.56 13.33
CA GLU A 305 -3.97 -1.71 14.57
C GLU A 305 -3.14 -2.33 15.72
N GLY A 306 -1.92 -2.75 15.44
CA GLY A 306 -1.03 -3.36 16.42
C GLY A 306 -1.40 -4.79 16.81
N ARG A 307 -2.34 -5.44 16.13
CA ARG A 307 -2.83 -6.79 16.44
C ARG A 307 -2.20 -7.90 15.60
N LEU A 308 -1.26 -7.58 14.70
CA LEU A 308 -0.57 -8.56 13.87
C LEU A 308 0.94 -8.37 13.95
N LEU A 309 1.64 -9.50 14.12
CA LEU A 309 3.08 -9.63 13.92
C LEU A 309 3.35 -10.76 12.94
N LEU A 310 4.05 -10.45 11.86
CA LEU A 310 4.58 -11.42 10.92
C LEU A 310 6.05 -11.67 11.23
N LEU A 311 6.46 -12.92 11.36
CA LEU A 311 7.83 -13.36 11.64
C LEU A 311 8.31 -14.29 10.55
N SER A 312 9.53 -14.13 10.07
CA SER A 312 10.18 -15.14 9.24
C SER A 312 11.60 -15.40 9.70
N PRO A 313 11.99 -16.67 9.90
CA PRO A 313 13.37 -17.07 10.18
C PRO A 313 14.20 -17.22 8.89
N TRP A 314 13.57 -17.09 7.73
CA TRP A 314 14.19 -17.35 6.43
C TRP A 314 14.64 -16.06 5.76
N GLU A 315 15.65 -16.21 4.88
CA GLU A 315 15.94 -15.16 3.90
C GLU A 315 14.85 -15.13 2.82
N HIS A 316 14.69 -13.97 2.18
CA HIS A 316 13.74 -13.83 1.08
C HIS A 316 14.21 -14.59 -0.16
N HIS A 317 13.27 -15.29 -0.81
CA HIS A 317 13.48 -15.94 -2.09
C HIS A 317 12.27 -15.73 -3.01
N ASP A 318 12.54 -15.65 -4.32
CA ASP A 318 11.50 -15.44 -5.34
C ASP A 318 10.84 -16.76 -5.78
N ASP A 319 11.44 -17.88 -5.42
CA ASP A 319 10.97 -19.20 -5.82
C ASP A 319 9.71 -19.59 -5.04
N ARG A 320 8.73 -20.13 -5.76
CA ARG A 320 7.52 -20.70 -5.17
C ARG A 320 7.72 -22.19 -4.94
N HIS A 321 8.22 -22.53 -3.78
CA HIS A 321 8.34 -23.92 -3.35
C HIS A 321 7.22 -24.27 -2.38
N ALA A 322 6.72 -25.50 -2.48
CA ALA A 322 5.89 -26.07 -1.43
C ALA A 322 6.75 -26.33 -0.20
N LEU A 323 6.25 -26.02 1.00
CA LEU A 323 6.92 -26.34 2.25
C LEU A 323 7.25 -27.83 2.34
N THR A 324 8.50 -28.12 2.63
CA THR A 324 8.94 -29.48 2.92
C THR A 324 8.44 -29.92 4.31
N ALA A 325 8.34 -31.21 4.54
CA ALA A 325 7.98 -31.78 5.86
C ALA A 325 8.93 -31.29 6.97
N ARG A 326 10.22 -31.16 6.65
CA ARG A 326 11.25 -30.65 7.58
C ARG A 326 10.98 -29.18 7.95
N GLN A 327 10.75 -28.32 6.97
CA GLN A 327 10.42 -26.91 7.22
C GLN A 327 9.12 -26.77 8.05
N CYS A 328 8.11 -27.61 7.77
CA CYS A 328 6.89 -27.63 8.59
C CYS A 328 7.18 -28.00 10.06
N GLN A 329 8.07 -28.96 10.31
CA GLN A 329 8.48 -29.35 11.66
C GLN A 329 9.26 -28.21 12.33
N GLU A 330 10.23 -27.61 11.65
CA GLU A 330 11.02 -26.48 12.15
C GLU A 330 10.13 -25.30 12.52
N MET A 331 9.19 -24.90 11.65
CA MET A 331 8.24 -23.82 11.96
C MET A 331 7.35 -24.11 13.16
N ASN A 332 6.94 -25.36 13.34
CA ASN A 332 6.17 -25.76 14.53
C ASN A 332 7.01 -25.70 15.82
N LEU A 333 8.28 -26.11 15.77
CA LEU A 333 9.20 -26.00 16.92
C LEU A 333 9.45 -24.53 17.28
N MET A 334 9.68 -23.68 16.29
CA MET A 334 9.82 -22.23 16.48
C MET A 334 8.56 -21.61 17.11
N ALA A 335 7.36 -21.97 16.62
CA ALA A 335 6.11 -21.49 17.21
C ALA A 335 5.94 -21.91 18.67
N MET A 336 6.37 -23.11 19.03
CA MET A 336 6.37 -23.62 20.41
C MET A 336 7.38 -22.84 21.25
N GLU A 337 8.63 -22.70 20.78
CA GLU A 337 9.67 -21.92 21.45
C GLU A 337 9.21 -20.46 21.70
N LEU A 338 8.59 -19.82 20.71
CA LEU A 338 8.04 -18.46 20.85
C LEU A 338 6.95 -18.37 21.92
N CYS A 339 6.25 -19.46 22.27
CA CYS A 339 5.28 -19.45 23.37
C CYS A 339 5.95 -19.57 24.76
N GLU A 340 7.14 -20.16 24.82
CA GLU A 340 7.87 -20.47 26.06
C GLU A 340 8.87 -19.36 26.46
N ILE A 341 9.38 -18.59 25.50
CA ILE A 341 10.37 -17.53 25.76
C ILE A 341 9.78 -16.45 26.65
N GLN A 342 10.48 -16.14 27.73
CA GLN A 342 10.22 -14.93 28.52
C GLN A 342 11.04 -13.78 27.98
N LEU A 343 10.37 -12.79 27.42
CA LEU A 343 11.02 -11.54 27.02
C LEU A 343 11.17 -10.64 28.24
N PRO A 344 12.33 -9.97 28.41
CA PRO A 344 12.50 -9.01 29.49
C PRO A 344 11.46 -7.87 29.35
N LEU A 345 10.92 -7.45 30.50
CA LEU A 345 9.96 -6.35 30.63
C LEU A 345 10.57 -5.02 30.17
#